data_1fb7feb77db46ddea2cf56f63c1e7fdd
#
_entry.id   1fb7feb77db46ddea2cf56f63c1e7fdd
#
_cell.length_a   1.000
_cell.length_b   1.000
_cell.length_c   1.000
_cell.angle_alpha   90.00
_cell.angle_beta   90.00
_cell.angle_gamma   90.00
#
_symmetry.space_group_name_H-M   'P 1'
#
loop_
_entity.id
_entity.type
_entity.pdbx_description
1 polymer ?
#
loop_
_entity_poly.entity_id
_entity_poly.type
_entity_poly.pdbx_seq_one_letter_code
_entity_poly.pdbx_strand_id
1 'polypeptide(L)'
;MLKLFILNLSKFVIACFILAAGVFGFLWLKNTEDEVSVEKLEETSFFVQTQSVVFNNYNPENIAFGSVSSSRQANLKFPIFGEVLSISKDFKSGGYVKKGSILAQLDNFTQLSNLNDLEIQLSLNNSQINEINSEIQSDKLQLNELNNQLNIREKQKTRIIKMIDGKASTDSALDEILLAVSNAKSLILSREQNIRRLTFKKDQINLSNKRLQISIDKAKRAINDTILKAPFDGSLSSVNIALGENLLSSQLIGRLSDLNYLEVSFNVPSQVFANFENIISKEVEVIWEQGSNEVSTLKGTISRRDSIVNPQDGGGKVFASLPSPSQNFSSIPPGAFVKVRYPIGTLYNVVKLPEEAIYEGNSVFIIKNGRAQKRLVSISHKEPGYIYLNGGLSKNDEVVISRLAGIGEGVKLRSKYE
;
A
#
# COMPACT_ATOMS: atom_id res chain seq x y z
N MET A 1 74.76 102.05 42.66
CA MET A 1 74.81 100.68 42.16
C MET A 1 74.40 99.56 43.17
N LEU A 2 74.55 99.81 44.46
CA LEU A 2 74.27 98.72 45.46
C LEU A 2 72.77 98.41 45.68
N LYS A 3 71.79 99.32 45.45
CA LYS A 3 70.37 99.06 45.60
C LYS A 3 69.74 98.18 44.51
N LEU A 4 70.28 98.26 43.30
CA LEU A 4 69.77 97.42 42.20
C LEU A 4 70.21 96.01 42.29
N PHE A 5 71.37 95.72 42.87
CA PHE A 5 71.92 94.40 43.03
C PHE A 5 71.13 93.56 44.11
N ILE A 6 70.71 94.24 45.21
CA ILE A 6 69.94 93.64 46.28
C ILE A 6 68.51 93.27 45.79
N LEU A 7 67.91 94.10 44.90
CA LEU A 7 66.58 93.84 44.39
C LEU A 7 66.52 92.62 43.40
N ASN A 8 67.57 92.47 42.62
CA ASN A 8 67.67 91.32 41.72
C ASN A 8 68.02 90.05 42.44
N LEU A 9 68.82 90.11 43.50
CA LEU A 9 69.16 88.96 44.37
C LEU A 9 67.90 88.39 45.07
N SER A 10 67.01 89.33 45.60
CA SER A 10 65.78 88.89 46.25
C SER A 10 64.79 88.21 45.28
N LYS A 11 64.72 88.70 44.05
CA LYS A 11 63.89 88.05 43.00
C LYS A 11 64.44 86.68 42.63
N PHE A 12 65.75 86.50 42.54
CA PHE A 12 66.36 85.23 42.24
C PHE A 12 66.10 84.18 43.38
N VAL A 13 66.20 84.65 44.63
CA VAL A 13 65.92 83.80 45.79
C VAL A 13 64.43 83.32 45.79
N ILE A 14 63.53 84.29 45.48
CA ILE A 14 62.08 83.93 45.41
C ILE A 14 61.82 82.97 44.25
N ALA A 15 62.46 83.15 43.09
CA ALA A 15 62.31 82.16 41.95
C ALA A 15 62.82 80.76 42.33
N CYS A 16 64.01 80.71 43.00
CA CYS A 16 64.54 79.43 43.48
C CYS A 16 63.65 78.74 44.53
N PHE A 17 63.01 79.56 45.40
CA PHE A 17 62.08 79.02 46.40
C PHE A 17 60.78 78.50 45.79
N ILE A 18 60.25 79.15 44.74
CA ILE A 18 59.10 78.67 43.99
C ILE A 18 59.44 77.38 43.25
N LEU A 19 60.62 77.31 42.63
CA LEU A 19 61.08 76.11 41.96
C LEU A 19 61.30 74.97 42.93
N ALA A 20 61.89 75.21 44.09
CA ALA A 20 62.08 74.19 45.14
C ALA A 20 60.74 73.73 45.73
N ALA A 21 59.79 74.64 45.95
CA ALA A 21 58.43 74.33 46.38
C ALA A 21 57.66 73.49 45.33
N GLY A 22 57.86 73.78 44.04
CA GLY A 22 57.28 73.02 42.93
C GLY A 22 57.85 71.60 42.82
N VAL A 23 59.19 71.51 43.00
CA VAL A 23 59.86 70.19 43.03
C VAL A 23 59.44 69.37 44.24
N PHE A 24 59.35 70.02 45.41
CA PHE A 24 58.89 69.34 46.61
C PHE A 24 57.43 68.92 46.52
N GLY A 25 56.54 69.78 46.00
CA GLY A 25 55.15 69.44 45.73
C GLY A 25 55.05 68.29 44.73
N PHE A 26 55.85 68.29 43.67
CA PHE A 26 55.88 67.17 42.68
C PHE A 26 56.34 65.82 43.33
N LEU A 27 57.41 65.92 44.12
CA LEU A 27 57.92 64.74 44.81
C LEU A 27 56.93 64.20 45.88
N TRP A 28 56.21 65.13 46.56
CA TRP A 28 55.19 64.74 47.52
C TRP A 28 53.99 64.15 46.85
N LEU A 29 53.48 64.67 45.69
CA LEU A 29 52.44 64.11 44.93
C LEU A 29 52.84 62.72 44.36
N LYS A 30 54.09 62.61 43.91
CA LYS A 30 54.58 61.32 43.39
C LYS A 30 54.68 60.19 44.46
N ASN A 31 54.93 60.63 45.71
CA ASN A 31 54.98 59.63 46.83
C ASN A 31 53.60 59.37 47.46
N THR A 32 52.55 60.07 47.02
CA THR A 32 51.15 59.90 47.44
C THR A 32 50.34 59.13 46.34
N GLU A 33 51.00 58.58 45.33
CA GLU A 33 50.34 57.61 44.52
C GLU A 33 50.07 56.33 45.41
N ASP A 34 48.85 56.24 45.91
CA ASP A 34 48.34 55.00 46.50
C ASP A 34 48.56 53.91 45.49
N GLU A 35 49.34 52.84 45.77
CA GLU A 35 49.33 51.63 45.06
C GLU A 35 47.88 51.15 45.02
N VAL A 36 47.21 51.32 43.87
CA VAL A 36 45.94 50.69 43.57
C VAL A 36 46.24 49.21 43.70
N SER A 37 45.96 48.64 44.88
CA SER A 37 45.92 47.22 45.03
C SER A 37 44.93 46.71 44.01
N VAL A 38 45.38 46.05 42.94
CA VAL A 38 44.54 45.29 42.01
C VAL A 38 43.95 44.17 42.83
N GLU A 39 42.78 44.45 43.43
CA GLU A 39 41.96 43.43 44.04
C GLU A 39 41.75 42.39 42.96
N LYS A 40 42.35 41.23 43.11
CA LYS A 40 42.23 40.10 42.18
C LYS A 40 40.75 39.74 42.19
N LEU A 41 39.98 40.34 41.21
CA LEU A 41 38.55 39.99 41.04
C LEU A 41 38.49 38.48 41.06
N GLU A 42 37.87 37.89 42.06
CA GLU A 42 37.61 36.47 42.07
C GLU A 42 36.80 36.14 40.82
N GLU A 43 37.41 35.35 39.97
CA GLU A 43 36.81 34.91 38.68
C GLU A 43 35.44 34.29 38.97
N THR A 44 34.36 34.90 38.53
CA THR A 44 33.00 34.46 38.78
C THR A 44 32.83 33.03 38.28
N SER A 45 32.51 32.09 39.16
CA SER A 45 32.24 30.69 38.76
C SER A 45 30.73 30.48 38.67
N PHE A 46 30.32 29.81 37.59
CA PHE A 46 28.92 29.49 37.36
C PHE A 46 28.64 28.02 37.74
N PHE A 47 27.51 27.82 38.46
CA PHE A 47 27.04 26.47 38.77
C PHE A 47 26.26 25.90 37.60
N VAL A 48 26.66 24.71 37.16
CA VAL A 48 26.04 24.04 36.04
C VAL A 48 25.68 22.58 36.43
N GLN A 49 24.68 22.03 35.79
CA GLN A 49 24.43 20.59 35.86
C GLN A 49 25.28 19.91 34.79
N THR A 50 25.90 18.80 35.17
CA THR A 50 26.74 17.99 34.27
C THR A 50 26.23 16.57 34.21
N GLN A 51 26.53 15.92 33.09
CA GLN A 51 26.32 14.51 32.88
C GLN A 51 27.60 13.88 32.35
N SER A 52 28.02 12.79 33.04
CA SER A 52 29.16 12.02 32.57
C SER A 52 28.83 11.26 31.29
N VAL A 53 29.77 11.26 30.35
CA VAL A 53 29.64 10.60 29.04
C VAL A 53 29.74 9.10 29.22
N VAL A 54 28.64 8.42 28.91
CA VAL A 54 28.55 6.95 28.88
C VAL A 54 28.04 6.54 27.51
N PHE A 55 28.82 5.72 26.81
CA PHE A 55 28.44 5.17 25.53
C PHE A 55 27.61 3.91 25.72
N ASN A 56 26.39 3.91 25.16
CA ASN A 56 25.47 2.78 25.20
C ASN A 56 24.80 2.58 23.84
N ASN A 57 24.10 1.44 23.70
CA ASN A 57 23.22 1.20 22.59
C ASN A 57 21.81 1.64 22.96
N TYR A 58 21.17 2.39 22.06
CA TYR A 58 19.82 2.91 22.26
C TYR A 58 18.94 2.55 21.08
N ASN A 59 17.63 2.38 21.34
CA ASN A 59 16.60 2.18 20.33
C ASN A 59 15.67 3.41 20.32
N PRO A 60 16.08 4.52 19.72
CA PRO A 60 15.25 5.70 19.70
C PRO A 60 14.02 5.51 18.81
N GLU A 61 12.98 6.28 19.12
CA GLU A 61 11.74 6.28 18.39
C GLU A 61 11.57 7.63 17.69
N ASN A 62 10.85 7.62 16.59
CA ASN A 62 10.45 8.83 15.90
C ASN A 62 8.94 8.88 15.77
N ILE A 63 8.42 10.08 15.54
CA ILE A 63 6.99 10.32 15.33
C ILE A 63 6.78 10.75 13.89
N ALA A 64 5.85 10.08 13.22
CA ALA A 64 5.35 10.47 11.92
C ALA A 64 3.83 10.63 11.97
N PHE A 65 3.29 11.39 11.03
CA PHE A 65 1.86 11.43 10.79
C PHE A 65 1.50 10.45 9.68
N GLY A 66 0.36 9.81 9.85
CA GLY A 66 -0.12 8.80 8.91
C GLY A 66 -1.63 8.76 8.79
N SER A 67 -2.12 7.91 7.94
CA SER A 67 -3.55 7.65 7.77
C SER A 67 -3.85 6.16 7.86
N VAL A 68 -4.95 5.83 8.51
CA VAL A 68 -5.45 4.45 8.60
C VAL A 68 -6.28 4.16 7.35
N SER A 69 -6.06 3.01 6.74
CA SER A 69 -6.84 2.51 5.62
C SER A 69 -7.04 1.01 5.74
N SER A 70 -8.00 0.46 5.00
CA SER A 70 -8.08 -0.98 4.84
C SER A 70 -7.23 -1.40 3.64
N SER A 71 -6.37 -2.40 3.80
CA SER A 71 -5.60 -2.99 2.69
C SER A 71 -6.49 -3.83 1.76
N ARG A 72 -7.73 -4.13 2.18
CA ARG A 72 -8.71 -4.88 1.43
C ARG A 72 -9.95 -4.03 1.19
N GLN A 73 -10.01 -3.38 0.02
CA GLN A 73 -11.12 -2.54 -0.40
C GLN A 73 -11.68 -2.98 -1.74
N ALA A 74 -12.98 -2.82 -1.93
CA ALA A 74 -13.64 -3.05 -3.19
C ALA A 74 -14.48 -1.83 -3.59
N ASN A 75 -14.29 -1.38 -4.82
CA ASN A 75 -15.17 -0.41 -5.44
C ASN A 75 -16.40 -1.15 -5.96
N LEU A 76 -17.56 -0.82 -5.41
CA LEU A 76 -18.83 -1.43 -5.77
C LEU A 76 -19.37 -0.75 -7.03
N LYS A 77 -19.62 -1.55 -8.06
CA LYS A 77 -20.12 -1.09 -9.37
C LYS A 77 -20.82 -2.22 -10.09
N PHE A 78 -21.78 -1.90 -10.94
CA PHE A 78 -22.34 -2.86 -11.86
C PHE A 78 -21.51 -2.91 -13.16
N PRO A 79 -21.25 -4.11 -13.71
CA PRO A 79 -20.53 -4.22 -14.98
C PRO A 79 -21.39 -3.87 -16.21
N ILE A 80 -22.72 -3.81 -16.02
CA ILE A 80 -23.72 -3.49 -17.06
C ILE A 80 -24.51 -2.24 -16.67
N PHE A 81 -25.15 -1.60 -17.64
CA PHE A 81 -26.10 -0.52 -17.40
C PHE A 81 -27.49 -1.08 -17.07
N GLY A 82 -28.30 -0.31 -16.36
CA GLY A 82 -29.69 -0.65 -16.08
C GLY A 82 -30.31 0.22 -15.00
N GLU A 83 -31.63 0.12 -14.85
CA GLU A 83 -32.41 0.79 -13.82
C GLU A 83 -32.32 0.01 -12.50
N VAL A 84 -32.20 0.71 -11.39
CA VAL A 84 -32.14 0.12 -10.04
C VAL A 84 -33.54 -0.32 -9.61
N LEU A 85 -33.77 -1.62 -9.55
CA LEU A 85 -35.03 -2.23 -9.16
C LEU A 85 -35.16 -2.35 -7.64
N SER A 86 -34.07 -2.66 -6.93
CA SER A 86 -34.09 -2.83 -5.48
C SER A 86 -32.75 -2.51 -4.83
N ILE A 87 -32.79 -2.01 -3.60
CA ILE A 87 -31.64 -1.68 -2.76
C ILE A 87 -31.84 -2.31 -1.39
N SER A 88 -30.82 -2.99 -0.87
CA SER A 88 -30.84 -3.54 0.49
C SER A 88 -30.85 -2.42 1.53
N LYS A 89 -31.57 -2.63 2.64
CA LYS A 89 -31.63 -1.67 3.77
C LYS A 89 -30.26 -1.38 4.38
N ASP A 90 -29.35 -2.34 4.31
CA ASP A 90 -27.99 -2.23 4.85
C ASP A 90 -27.02 -1.59 3.86
N PHE A 91 -27.42 -1.42 2.59
CA PHE A 91 -26.61 -0.78 1.56
C PHE A 91 -26.71 0.74 1.65
N LYS A 92 -26.08 1.30 2.68
CA LYS A 92 -25.96 2.74 2.96
C LYS A 92 -24.61 3.07 3.54
N SER A 93 -24.17 4.30 3.43
CA SER A 93 -22.90 4.75 4.04
C SER A 93 -22.92 4.52 5.55
N GLY A 94 -21.87 3.88 6.08
CA GLY A 94 -21.77 3.43 7.47
C GLY A 94 -22.43 2.07 7.75
N GLY A 95 -23.12 1.46 6.78
CA GLY A 95 -23.70 0.12 6.93
C GLY A 95 -22.62 -0.97 6.97
N TYR A 96 -22.93 -2.08 7.63
CA TYR A 96 -22.07 -3.28 7.64
C TYR A 96 -22.77 -4.42 6.90
N VAL A 97 -22.03 -5.11 6.03
CA VAL A 97 -22.59 -6.17 5.19
C VAL A 97 -21.72 -7.42 5.26
N LYS A 98 -22.35 -8.59 5.11
CA LYS A 98 -21.68 -9.88 5.06
C LYS A 98 -21.39 -10.28 3.63
N LYS A 99 -20.33 -11.06 3.43
CA LYS A 99 -19.97 -11.65 2.14
C LYS A 99 -21.17 -12.39 1.51
N GLY A 100 -21.41 -12.14 0.23
CA GLY A 100 -22.48 -12.76 -0.54
C GLY A 100 -23.86 -12.13 -0.35
N SER A 101 -24.05 -11.21 0.61
CA SER A 101 -25.32 -10.47 0.73
C SER A 101 -25.58 -9.63 -0.52
N ILE A 102 -26.82 -9.63 -0.97
CA ILE A 102 -27.28 -8.81 -2.11
C ILE A 102 -27.39 -7.37 -1.62
N LEU A 103 -26.68 -6.47 -2.30
CA LEU A 103 -26.64 -5.04 -1.98
C LEU A 103 -27.67 -4.24 -2.79
N ALA A 104 -27.73 -4.51 -4.08
CA ALA A 104 -28.70 -3.90 -5.00
C ALA A 104 -28.92 -4.81 -6.20
N GLN A 105 -30.02 -4.60 -6.90
CA GLN A 105 -30.39 -5.34 -8.09
C GLN A 105 -30.88 -4.38 -9.17
N LEU A 106 -30.41 -4.54 -10.40
CA LEU A 106 -30.92 -3.88 -11.59
C LEU A 106 -32.12 -4.65 -12.17
N ASP A 107 -32.95 -3.98 -12.95
CA ASP A 107 -33.94 -4.64 -13.79
C ASP A 107 -33.25 -5.59 -14.76
N ASN A 108 -33.70 -6.85 -14.76
CA ASN A 108 -33.13 -7.95 -15.55
C ASN A 108 -34.09 -8.46 -16.62
N PHE A 109 -35.19 -7.76 -16.90
CA PHE A 109 -36.21 -8.19 -17.84
C PHE A 109 -35.61 -8.50 -19.24
N THR A 110 -34.79 -7.60 -19.74
CA THR A 110 -34.16 -7.74 -21.07
C THR A 110 -33.23 -8.95 -21.11
N GLN A 111 -32.41 -9.16 -20.07
CA GLN A 111 -31.47 -10.27 -19.97
C GLN A 111 -32.18 -11.61 -19.85
N LEU A 112 -33.27 -11.64 -19.07
CA LEU A 112 -34.11 -12.84 -18.90
C LEU A 112 -34.83 -13.20 -20.20
N SER A 113 -35.40 -12.22 -20.90
CA SER A 113 -36.05 -12.43 -22.20
C SER A 113 -35.06 -13.01 -23.22
N ASN A 114 -33.85 -12.45 -23.32
CA ASN A 114 -32.82 -12.96 -24.20
C ASN A 114 -32.41 -14.41 -23.86
N LEU A 115 -32.31 -14.75 -22.59
CA LEU A 115 -32.03 -16.13 -22.16
C LEU A 115 -33.13 -17.09 -22.64
N ASN A 116 -34.41 -16.72 -22.43
CA ASN A 116 -35.55 -17.51 -22.85
C ASN A 116 -35.57 -17.76 -24.37
N ASP A 117 -35.29 -16.73 -25.15
CA ASP A 117 -35.22 -16.86 -26.63
C ASP A 117 -34.14 -17.85 -27.08
N LEU A 118 -32.96 -17.81 -26.46
CA LEU A 118 -31.87 -18.73 -26.75
C LEU A 118 -32.22 -20.18 -26.33
N GLU A 119 -32.90 -20.37 -25.21
CA GLU A 119 -33.34 -21.69 -24.74
C GLU A 119 -34.43 -22.25 -25.65
N ILE A 120 -35.36 -21.45 -26.15
CA ILE A 120 -36.35 -21.83 -27.15
C ILE A 120 -35.64 -22.30 -28.45
N GLN A 121 -34.68 -21.53 -28.96
CA GLN A 121 -33.92 -21.93 -30.15
C GLN A 121 -33.17 -23.23 -29.97
N LEU A 122 -32.59 -23.48 -28.81
CA LEU A 122 -31.93 -24.75 -28.47
C LEU A 122 -32.94 -25.92 -28.50
N SER A 123 -34.14 -25.70 -27.95
CA SER A 123 -35.24 -26.69 -27.97
C SER A 123 -35.71 -27.03 -29.37
N LEU A 124 -35.86 -26.00 -30.25
CA LEU A 124 -36.22 -26.20 -31.66
C LEU A 124 -35.17 -27.05 -32.40
N ASN A 125 -33.89 -26.72 -32.23
CA ASN A 125 -32.80 -27.46 -32.83
C ASN A 125 -32.76 -28.93 -32.35
N ASN A 126 -33.03 -29.18 -31.06
CA ASN A 126 -33.11 -30.52 -30.50
C ASN A 126 -34.29 -31.31 -31.10
N SER A 127 -35.43 -30.67 -31.33
CA SER A 127 -36.58 -31.28 -32.03
C SER A 127 -36.24 -31.67 -33.47
N GLN A 128 -35.51 -30.82 -34.21
CA GLN A 128 -35.01 -31.14 -35.55
C GLN A 128 -34.02 -32.31 -35.55
N ILE A 129 -33.15 -32.43 -34.53
CA ILE A 129 -32.25 -33.56 -34.38
C ILE A 129 -33.04 -34.86 -34.19
N ASN A 130 -34.10 -34.82 -33.38
CA ASN A 130 -34.97 -35.97 -33.15
C ASN A 130 -35.68 -36.42 -34.43
N GLU A 131 -36.18 -35.45 -35.22
CA GLU A 131 -36.76 -35.74 -36.54
C GLU A 131 -35.74 -36.43 -37.46
N ILE A 132 -34.54 -35.86 -37.62
CA ILE A 132 -33.46 -36.40 -38.43
C ILE A 132 -33.05 -37.80 -37.92
N ASN A 133 -32.99 -38.00 -36.60
CA ASN A 133 -32.69 -39.33 -36.06
C ASN A 133 -33.75 -40.36 -36.45
N SER A 134 -35.03 -39.98 -36.46
CA SER A 134 -36.15 -40.86 -36.87
C SER A 134 -36.05 -41.19 -38.38
N GLU A 135 -35.69 -40.20 -39.22
CA GLU A 135 -35.46 -40.45 -40.65
C GLU A 135 -34.27 -41.38 -40.89
N ILE A 136 -33.12 -41.16 -40.22
CA ILE A 136 -31.96 -42.04 -40.31
C ILE A 136 -32.30 -43.46 -39.89
N GLN A 137 -33.08 -43.63 -38.82
CA GLN A 137 -33.51 -44.95 -38.33
C GLN A 137 -34.38 -45.65 -39.39
N SER A 138 -35.34 -44.95 -39.98
CA SER A 138 -36.18 -45.46 -41.08
C SER A 138 -35.35 -45.87 -42.30
N ASP A 139 -34.40 -45.04 -42.72
CA ASP A 139 -33.51 -45.31 -43.86
C ASP A 139 -32.59 -46.51 -43.58
N LYS A 140 -32.10 -46.68 -42.34
CA LYS A 140 -31.32 -47.85 -41.94
C LYS A 140 -32.12 -49.14 -42.01
N LEU A 141 -33.40 -49.14 -41.61
CA LEU A 141 -34.30 -50.30 -41.71
C LEU A 141 -34.53 -50.68 -43.20
N GLN A 142 -34.78 -49.67 -44.06
CA GLN A 142 -34.92 -49.89 -45.50
C GLN A 142 -33.63 -50.38 -46.12
N LEU A 143 -32.45 -49.84 -45.71
CA LEU A 143 -31.16 -50.31 -46.22
C LEU A 143 -30.92 -51.78 -45.87
N ASN A 144 -31.30 -52.22 -44.67
CA ASN A 144 -31.20 -53.65 -44.27
C ASN A 144 -32.05 -54.51 -45.16
N GLU A 145 -33.28 -54.10 -45.46
CA GLU A 145 -34.16 -54.82 -46.36
C GLU A 145 -33.60 -54.91 -47.79
N LEU A 146 -33.08 -53.80 -48.31
CA LEU A 146 -32.45 -53.79 -49.65
C LEU A 146 -31.22 -54.74 -49.69
N ASN A 147 -30.41 -54.80 -48.62
CA ASN A 147 -29.29 -55.72 -48.54
C ASN A 147 -29.74 -57.17 -48.55
N ASN A 148 -30.86 -57.50 -47.85
CA ASN A 148 -31.46 -58.84 -47.91
C ASN A 148 -31.92 -59.21 -49.32
N GLN A 149 -32.57 -58.25 -50.03
CA GLN A 149 -32.99 -58.44 -51.41
C GLN A 149 -31.81 -58.61 -52.34
N LEU A 150 -30.74 -57.85 -52.18
CA LEU A 150 -29.52 -58.05 -52.95
C LEU A 150 -28.89 -59.39 -52.76
N ASN A 151 -28.82 -59.89 -51.51
CA ASN A 151 -28.30 -61.21 -51.19
C ASN A 151 -29.10 -62.29 -51.91
N ILE A 152 -30.45 -62.22 -51.95
CA ILE A 152 -31.31 -63.16 -52.68
C ILE A 152 -30.98 -63.12 -54.18
N ARG A 153 -30.85 -61.91 -54.82
CA ARG A 153 -30.53 -61.74 -56.24
C ARG A 153 -29.11 -62.24 -56.56
N GLU A 154 -28.13 -62.06 -55.71
CA GLU A 154 -26.76 -62.57 -55.87
C GLU A 154 -26.77 -64.13 -55.83
N LYS A 155 -27.59 -64.75 -54.95
CA LYS A 155 -27.82 -66.25 -54.95
C LYS A 155 -28.49 -66.71 -56.23
N GLN A 156 -29.49 -65.95 -56.76
CA GLN A 156 -30.14 -66.28 -58.03
C GLN A 156 -29.14 -66.13 -59.18
N LYS A 157 -28.33 -65.09 -59.25
CA LYS A 157 -27.26 -64.96 -60.24
C LYS A 157 -26.29 -66.10 -60.25
N THR A 158 -25.81 -66.56 -59.04
CA THR A 158 -24.91 -67.70 -58.91
C THR A 158 -25.55 -68.97 -59.42
N ARG A 159 -26.88 -69.18 -59.24
CA ARG A 159 -27.63 -70.30 -59.73
C ARG A 159 -27.74 -70.29 -61.27
N ILE A 160 -28.08 -69.16 -61.91
CA ILE A 160 -28.16 -68.96 -63.36
C ILE A 160 -26.81 -69.21 -64.02
N ILE A 161 -25.71 -68.75 -63.50
CA ILE A 161 -24.35 -69.02 -64.00
C ILE A 161 -24.10 -70.57 -64.04
N LYS A 162 -24.41 -71.28 -62.95
CA LYS A 162 -24.26 -72.74 -62.91
C LYS A 162 -25.16 -73.43 -63.92
N MET A 163 -26.35 -72.92 -64.22
CA MET A 163 -27.27 -73.48 -65.21
C MET A 163 -26.79 -73.22 -66.66
N ILE A 164 -26.15 -72.12 -66.93
CA ILE A 164 -25.53 -71.84 -68.26
C ILE A 164 -24.37 -72.81 -68.50
N ASP A 165 -23.49 -73.08 -67.49
CA ASP A 165 -22.40 -74.04 -67.60
C ASP A 165 -22.94 -75.43 -67.92
N GLY A 166 -24.13 -75.79 -67.38
CA GLY A 166 -24.86 -77.07 -67.66
C GLY A 166 -25.73 -77.03 -68.93
N LYS A 167 -25.68 -75.96 -69.80
CA LYS A 167 -26.52 -75.75 -70.98
C LYS A 167 -28.05 -75.73 -70.72
N ALA A 168 -28.47 -75.39 -69.51
CA ALA A 168 -29.86 -75.30 -69.05
C ALA A 168 -30.47 -73.95 -68.92
N SER A 169 -29.72 -72.85 -69.33
CA SER A 169 -30.16 -71.45 -69.29
C SER A 169 -29.57 -70.67 -70.46
N THR A 170 -30.06 -69.42 -70.73
CA THR A 170 -29.64 -68.55 -71.81
C THR A 170 -28.82 -67.33 -71.28
N ASP A 171 -27.96 -66.77 -72.18
CA ASP A 171 -27.21 -65.57 -71.87
C ASP A 171 -28.14 -64.35 -71.55
N SER A 172 -29.33 -64.31 -72.19
CA SER A 172 -30.36 -63.31 -71.92
C SER A 172 -30.86 -63.37 -70.44
N ALA A 173 -30.96 -64.52 -69.87
CA ALA A 173 -31.36 -64.71 -68.48
C ALA A 173 -30.25 -64.20 -67.50
N LEU A 174 -28.99 -64.39 -67.93
CA LEU A 174 -27.85 -63.78 -67.15
C LEU A 174 -27.85 -62.22 -67.20
N ASP A 175 -28.07 -61.65 -68.36
CA ASP A 175 -28.15 -60.24 -68.55
C ASP A 175 -29.25 -59.56 -67.68
N GLU A 176 -30.44 -60.25 -67.67
CA GLU A 176 -31.58 -59.82 -66.84
C GLU A 176 -31.23 -59.76 -65.34
N ILE A 177 -30.62 -60.87 -64.84
CA ILE A 177 -30.28 -60.93 -63.38
C ILE A 177 -29.13 -59.97 -63.04
N LEU A 178 -28.16 -59.76 -63.96
CA LEU A 178 -27.09 -58.74 -63.80
C LEU A 178 -27.67 -57.32 -63.69
N LEU A 179 -28.63 -56.98 -64.56
CA LEU A 179 -29.35 -55.72 -64.47
C LEU A 179 -30.10 -55.58 -63.14
N ALA A 180 -30.77 -56.63 -62.70
CA ALA A 180 -31.49 -56.61 -61.42
C ALA A 180 -30.55 -56.47 -60.19
N VAL A 181 -29.37 -57.07 -60.22
CA VAL A 181 -28.32 -56.87 -59.16
C VAL A 181 -27.78 -55.44 -59.22
N SER A 182 -27.50 -54.91 -60.39
CA SER A 182 -27.01 -53.52 -60.59
C SER A 182 -28.01 -52.50 -60.07
N ASN A 183 -29.30 -52.67 -60.35
CA ASN A 183 -30.38 -51.83 -59.85
C ASN A 183 -30.50 -51.92 -58.34
N ALA A 184 -30.40 -53.12 -57.72
CA ALA A 184 -30.40 -53.23 -56.28
C ALA A 184 -29.19 -52.50 -55.59
N LYS A 185 -28.00 -52.65 -56.20
CA LYS A 185 -26.81 -51.93 -55.70
C LYS A 185 -26.97 -50.38 -55.83
N SER A 186 -27.55 -49.92 -56.89
CA SER A 186 -27.80 -48.48 -57.09
C SER A 186 -28.77 -47.92 -56.03
N LEU A 187 -29.83 -48.68 -55.66
CA LEU A 187 -30.78 -48.32 -54.60
C LEU A 187 -30.10 -48.30 -53.21
N ILE A 188 -29.26 -49.25 -52.92
CA ILE A 188 -28.47 -49.32 -51.69
C ILE A 188 -27.57 -48.07 -51.58
N LEU A 189 -26.77 -47.77 -52.64
CA LEU A 189 -25.89 -46.62 -52.69
C LEU A 189 -26.66 -45.33 -52.50
N SER A 190 -27.81 -45.16 -53.15
CA SER A 190 -28.67 -43.98 -53.01
C SER A 190 -29.14 -43.85 -51.53
N ARG A 191 -29.53 -44.93 -50.87
CA ARG A 191 -29.96 -44.91 -49.47
C ARG A 191 -28.81 -44.58 -48.53
N GLU A 192 -27.64 -45.16 -48.75
CA GLU A 192 -26.43 -44.80 -47.95
C GLU A 192 -26.05 -43.36 -48.13
N GLN A 193 -26.13 -42.80 -49.34
CA GLN A 193 -25.87 -41.37 -49.58
C GLN A 193 -26.87 -40.52 -48.82
N ASN A 194 -28.15 -40.90 -48.72
CA ASN A 194 -29.16 -40.17 -47.96
C ASN A 194 -28.85 -40.19 -46.47
N ILE A 195 -28.49 -41.36 -45.89
CA ILE A 195 -28.08 -41.46 -44.51
C ILE A 195 -26.87 -40.56 -44.21
N ARG A 196 -25.85 -40.57 -45.07
CA ARG A 196 -24.69 -39.66 -44.93
C ARG A 196 -25.11 -38.21 -44.92
N ARG A 197 -25.95 -37.80 -45.85
CA ARG A 197 -26.47 -36.43 -45.94
C ARG A 197 -27.20 -36.03 -44.67
N LEU A 198 -28.08 -36.87 -44.13
CA LEU A 198 -28.81 -36.63 -42.88
C LEU A 198 -27.86 -36.55 -41.70
N THR A 199 -26.84 -37.41 -41.66
CA THR A 199 -25.81 -37.37 -40.61
C THR A 199 -25.04 -36.03 -40.61
N PHE A 200 -24.60 -35.57 -41.78
CA PHE A 200 -23.95 -34.27 -41.90
C PHE A 200 -24.88 -33.12 -41.46
N LYS A 201 -26.16 -33.15 -41.85
CA LYS A 201 -27.16 -32.15 -41.40
C LYS A 201 -27.31 -32.17 -39.90
N LYS A 202 -27.37 -33.33 -39.27
CA LYS A 202 -27.40 -33.48 -37.80
C LYS A 202 -26.16 -32.88 -37.13
N ASP A 203 -24.96 -33.17 -37.66
CA ASP A 203 -23.71 -32.67 -37.14
C ASP A 203 -23.64 -31.15 -37.25
N GLN A 204 -24.14 -30.57 -38.31
CA GLN A 204 -24.25 -29.10 -38.48
C GLN A 204 -25.15 -28.50 -37.38
N ILE A 205 -26.30 -29.11 -37.08
CA ILE A 205 -27.19 -28.63 -36.00
C ILE A 205 -26.53 -28.79 -34.65
N ASN A 206 -25.80 -29.90 -34.42
CA ASN A 206 -25.04 -30.10 -33.17
C ASN A 206 -23.97 -29.00 -32.95
N LEU A 207 -23.29 -28.58 -34.01
CA LEU A 207 -22.34 -27.43 -33.93
C LEU A 207 -23.06 -26.09 -33.64
N SER A 208 -24.26 -25.89 -34.22
CA SER A 208 -25.12 -24.79 -33.89
C SER A 208 -25.52 -24.78 -32.41
N ASN A 209 -25.92 -25.94 -31.88
CA ASN A 209 -26.26 -26.10 -30.48
C ASN A 209 -25.10 -25.78 -29.53
N LYS A 210 -23.88 -26.15 -29.87
CA LYS A 210 -22.68 -25.73 -29.09
C LYS A 210 -22.52 -24.22 -29.05
N ARG A 211 -22.76 -23.51 -30.16
CA ARG A 211 -22.76 -22.04 -30.18
C ARG A 211 -23.86 -21.44 -29.33
N LEU A 212 -25.07 -21.99 -29.43
CA LEU A 212 -26.21 -21.56 -28.60
C LEU A 212 -25.93 -21.76 -27.11
N GLN A 213 -25.31 -22.90 -26.73
CA GLN A 213 -24.94 -23.13 -25.34
C GLN A 213 -23.97 -22.06 -24.80
N ILE A 214 -22.96 -21.65 -25.59
CA ILE A 214 -22.07 -20.56 -25.23
C ILE A 214 -22.84 -19.24 -25.07
N SER A 215 -23.82 -18.99 -25.94
CA SER A 215 -24.67 -17.80 -25.86
C SER A 215 -25.58 -17.80 -24.64
N ILE A 216 -26.13 -18.97 -24.26
CA ILE A 216 -26.92 -19.19 -23.05
C ILE A 216 -26.06 -18.92 -21.81
N ASP A 217 -24.82 -19.42 -21.77
CA ASP A 217 -23.92 -19.20 -20.65
C ASP A 217 -23.56 -17.70 -20.49
N LYS A 218 -23.39 -16.97 -21.61
CA LYS A 218 -23.22 -15.51 -21.61
C LYS A 218 -24.47 -14.78 -21.10
N ALA A 219 -25.66 -15.20 -21.53
CA ALA A 219 -26.91 -14.60 -21.05
C ALA A 219 -27.13 -14.85 -19.56
N LYS A 220 -26.82 -16.05 -19.04
CA LYS A 220 -26.85 -16.35 -17.61
C LYS A 220 -25.88 -15.50 -16.80
N ARG A 221 -24.67 -15.25 -17.34
CA ARG A 221 -23.73 -14.31 -16.70
C ARG A 221 -24.29 -12.91 -16.68
N ALA A 222 -24.87 -12.42 -17.79
CA ALA A 222 -25.45 -11.09 -17.84
C ALA A 222 -26.60 -10.90 -16.82
N ILE A 223 -27.39 -11.93 -16.53
CA ILE A 223 -28.38 -11.92 -15.45
C ILE A 223 -27.69 -11.84 -14.09
N ASN A 224 -26.64 -12.60 -13.84
CA ASN A 224 -25.89 -12.50 -12.59
C ASN A 224 -25.26 -11.12 -12.40
N ASP A 225 -24.85 -10.47 -13.48
CA ASP A 225 -24.26 -9.12 -13.48
C ASP A 225 -25.29 -8.02 -13.13
N THR A 226 -26.61 -8.33 -13.14
CA THR A 226 -27.65 -7.43 -12.60
C THR A 226 -27.71 -7.43 -11.08
N ILE A 227 -27.05 -8.36 -10.40
CA ILE A 227 -27.12 -8.52 -8.96
C ILE A 227 -25.77 -8.16 -8.34
N LEU A 228 -25.74 -7.06 -7.59
CA LEU A 228 -24.54 -6.67 -6.85
C LEU A 228 -24.50 -7.38 -5.50
N LYS A 229 -23.43 -8.14 -5.28
CA LYS A 229 -23.18 -8.84 -4.02
C LYS A 229 -21.90 -8.34 -3.35
N ALA A 230 -21.88 -8.35 -2.01
CA ALA A 230 -20.69 -8.04 -1.24
C ALA A 230 -19.61 -9.12 -1.44
N PRO A 231 -18.38 -8.77 -1.89
CA PRO A 231 -17.32 -9.74 -2.12
C PRO A 231 -16.69 -10.30 -0.83
N PHE A 232 -16.79 -9.56 0.28
CA PHE A 232 -16.31 -9.91 1.62
C PHE A 232 -17.11 -9.15 2.69
N ASP A 233 -16.90 -9.51 3.96
CA ASP A 233 -17.51 -8.82 5.10
C ASP A 233 -16.88 -7.44 5.29
N GLY A 234 -17.66 -6.40 5.51
CA GLY A 234 -17.05 -5.09 5.68
C GLY A 234 -18.04 -3.95 5.88
N SER A 235 -17.49 -2.77 6.05
CA SER A 235 -18.23 -1.52 6.19
C SER A 235 -18.29 -0.77 4.87
N LEU A 236 -19.44 -0.16 4.61
CA LEU A 236 -19.74 0.60 3.41
C LEU A 236 -19.45 2.09 3.59
N SER A 237 -18.87 2.69 2.56
CA SER A 237 -18.65 4.14 2.51
C SER A 237 -18.98 4.70 1.14
N SER A 238 -19.29 6.00 1.08
CA SER A 238 -19.58 6.74 -0.16
C SER A 238 -20.66 6.06 -1.03
N VAL A 239 -21.70 5.48 -0.39
CA VAL A 239 -22.81 4.88 -1.12
C VAL A 239 -23.65 5.98 -1.73
N ASN A 240 -23.79 5.93 -3.05
CA ASN A 240 -24.58 6.88 -3.85
C ASN A 240 -25.34 6.10 -4.92
N ILE A 241 -26.59 5.75 -4.60
CA ILE A 241 -27.50 5.00 -5.46
C ILE A 241 -28.94 5.28 -5.01
N ALA A 242 -29.86 5.43 -5.96
CA ALA A 242 -31.31 5.64 -5.68
C ALA A 242 -32.13 4.59 -6.41
N LEU A 243 -33.32 4.26 -5.82
CA LEU A 243 -34.28 3.39 -6.45
C LEU A 243 -34.86 4.07 -7.72
N GLY A 244 -34.94 3.34 -8.83
CA GLY A 244 -35.40 3.88 -10.12
C GLY A 244 -34.32 4.68 -10.86
N GLU A 245 -33.11 4.82 -10.31
CA GLU A 245 -31.96 5.46 -10.98
C GLU A 245 -31.43 4.59 -12.12
N ASN A 246 -31.14 5.22 -13.27
CA ASN A 246 -30.43 4.55 -14.36
C ASN A 246 -28.95 4.67 -14.19
N LEU A 247 -28.27 3.55 -13.92
CA LEU A 247 -26.83 3.48 -13.73
C LEU A 247 -26.11 3.18 -15.03
N LEU A 248 -24.96 3.81 -15.22
CA LEU A 248 -24.05 3.50 -16.33
C LEU A 248 -23.17 2.29 -15.96
N SER A 249 -22.72 1.57 -16.97
CA SER A 249 -21.75 0.49 -16.79
C SER A 249 -20.48 1.00 -16.07
N SER A 250 -20.05 0.29 -15.05
CA SER A 250 -18.87 0.61 -14.24
C SER A 250 -18.94 1.91 -13.41
N GLN A 251 -20.12 2.53 -13.29
CA GLN A 251 -20.32 3.66 -12.38
C GLN A 251 -20.06 3.23 -10.94
N LEU A 252 -19.24 4.02 -10.21
CA LEU A 252 -18.96 3.77 -8.79
C LEU A 252 -20.19 4.16 -7.96
N ILE A 253 -20.76 3.21 -7.25
CA ILE A 253 -21.96 3.40 -6.41
C ILE A 253 -21.68 3.24 -4.91
N GLY A 254 -20.47 2.83 -4.55
CA GLY A 254 -20.06 2.68 -3.16
C GLY A 254 -18.70 2.06 -3.03
N ARG A 255 -18.16 2.07 -1.82
CA ARG A 255 -16.89 1.41 -1.47
C ARG A 255 -17.10 0.51 -0.26
N LEU A 256 -16.59 -0.71 -0.34
CA LEU A 256 -16.59 -1.68 0.74
C LEU A 256 -15.17 -1.83 1.28
N SER A 257 -15.00 -1.69 2.59
CA SER A 257 -13.72 -1.83 3.29
C SER A 257 -13.80 -2.93 4.33
N ASP A 258 -12.85 -3.86 4.28
CA ASP A 258 -12.74 -4.95 5.27
C ASP A 258 -12.02 -4.42 6.50
N LEU A 259 -12.72 -4.37 7.64
CA LEU A 259 -12.18 -3.83 8.89
C LEU A 259 -11.20 -4.79 9.58
N ASN A 260 -11.09 -6.04 9.13
CA ASN A 260 -10.12 -6.99 9.67
C ASN A 260 -8.71 -6.81 9.06
N TYR A 261 -8.59 -6.00 8.02
CA TYR A 261 -7.34 -5.77 7.31
C TYR A 261 -6.96 -4.28 7.33
N LEU A 262 -6.99 -3.70 8.53
CA LEU A 262 -6.56 -2.31 8.71
C LEU A 262 -5.03 -2.21 8.70
N GLU A 263 -4.54 -1.14 8.12
CA GLU A 263 -3.15 -0.76 8.12
C GLU A 263 -3.02 0.76 8.27
N VAL A 264 -1.93 1.19 8.86
CA VAL A 264 -1.53 2.59 8.87
C VAL A 264 -0.40 2.81 7.89
N SER A 265 -0.51 3.85 7.07
CA SER A 265 0.55 4.30 6.18
C SER A 265 1.11 5.62 6.68
N PHE A 266 2.44 5.72 6.75
CA PHE A 266 3.15 6.92 7.20
C PHE A 266 4.46 7.08 6.45
N ASN A 267 4.97 8.31 6.39
CA ASN A 267 6.23 8.60 5.71
C ASN A 267 7.39 8.58 6.69
N VAL A 268 8.50 7.99 6.26
CA VAL A 268 9.75 7.97 7.03
C VAL A 268 10.87 8.68 6.24
N PRO A 269 11.84 9.30 6.93
CA PRO A 269 13.00 9.94 6.28
C PRO A 269 13.84 8.95 5.47
N SER A 270 14.63 9.48 4.52
CA SER A 270 15.48 8.70 3.62
C SER A 270 16.40 7.73 4.34
N GLN A 271 17.00 8.13 5.45
CA GLN A 271 17.92 7.31 6.22
C GLN A 271 17.24 6.06 6.83
N VAL A 272 16.01 6.21 7.34
CA VAL A 272 15.22 5.11 7.89
C VAL A 272 14.69 4.23 6.74
N PHE A 273 14.24 4.86 5.65
CA PHE A 273 13.73 4.15 4.49
C PHE A 273 14.80 3.28 3.80
N ALA A 274 16.03 3.78 3.68
CA ALA A 274 17.16 3.03 3.14
C ALA A 274 17.52 1.81 4.00
N ASN A 275 17.42 1.95 5.33
CA ASN A 275 17.73 0.91 6.31
C ASN A 275 16.46 0.19 6.82
N PHE A 276 15.47 0.00 5.97
CA PHE A 276 14.17 -0.57 6.33
C PHE A 276 14.26 -1.95 7.03
N GLU A 277 15.26 -2.74 6.71
CA GLU A 277 15.52 -4.05 7.34
C GLU A 277 15.68 -3.96 8.86
N ASN A 278 16.10 -2.81 9.38
CA ASN A 278 16.26 -2.60 10.82
C ASN A 278 14.93 -2.37 11.55
N ILE A 279 13.87 -2.02 10.82
CA ILE A 279 12.56 -1.67 11.39
C ILE A 279 11.44 -2.63 10.98
N ILE A 280 11.64 -3.46 9.95
CA ILE A 280 10.64 -4.45 9.54
C ILE A 280 10.30 -5.38 10.72
N SER A 281 9.03 -5.76 10.82
CA SER A 281 8.48 -6.59 11.90
C SER A 281 8.60 -5.99 13.31
N LYS A 282 9.00 -4.73 13.44
CA LYS A 282 8.98 -4.03 14.71
C LYS A 282 7.59 -3.47 15.01
N GLU A 283 7.29 -3.34 16.29
CA GLU A 283 6.05 -2.70 16.75
C GLU A 283 6.09 -1.20 16.52
N VAL A 284 4.93 -0.64 16.20
CA VAL A 284 4.64 0.79 16.17
C VAL A 284 3.43 1.08 17.04
N GLU A 285 3.40 2.25 17.62
CA GLU A 285 2.27 2.74 18.38
C GLU A 285 1.49 3.76 17.54
N VAL A 286 0.24 3.46 17.26
CA VAL A 286 -0.66 4.31 16.48
C VAL A 286 -1.58 5.03 17.43
N ILE A 287 -1.51 6.36 17.44
CA ILE A 287 -2.18 7.25 18.37
C ILE A 287 -3.19 8.10 17.62
N TRP A 288 -4.46 7.95 17.94
CA TRP A 288 -5.54 8.76 17.40
C TRP A 288 -6.10 9.70 18.46
N GLU A 289 -5.90 10.99 18.26
CA GLU A 289 -6.38 12.04 19.14
C GLU A 289 -7.76 12.51 18.68
N GLN A 290 -8.79 12.33 19.51
CA GLN A 290 -10.19 12.62 19.17
C GLN A 290 -10.63 14.00 19.69
N GLY A 291 -9.76 14.98 19.71
CA GLY A 291 -10.09 16.40 19.97
C GLY A 291 -10.30 16.82 21.43
N SER A 292 -10.80 16.02 22.31
CA SER A 292 -10.99 16.34 23.74
C SER A 292 -10.53 15.22 24.64
N ASN A 293 -9.26 15.21 24.99
CA ASN A 293 -8.62 14.33 25.97
C ASN A 293 -8.81 12.80 25.81
N GLU A 294 -9.56 12.35 24.81
CA GLU A 294 -9.65 10.93 24.50
C GLU A 294 -8.58 10.54 23.47
N VAL A 295 -7.68 9.68 23.88
CA VAL A 295 -6.61 9.16 23.05
C VAL A 295 -6.83 7.67 22.87
N SER A 296 -7.07 7.25 21.64
CA SER A 296 -7.11 5.82 21.29
C SER A 296 -5.73 5.41 20.77
N THR A 297 -5.15 4.41 21.44
CA THR A 297 -3.83 3.88 21.08
C THR A 297 -3.97 2.43 20.63
N LEU A 298 -3.38 2.10 19.49
CA LEU A 298 -3.26 0.73 18.98
C LEU A 298 -1.81 0.40 18.67
N LYS A 299 -1.42 -0.84 18.94
CA LYS A 299 -0.14 -1.38 18.51
C LYS A 299 -0.29 -2.00 17.14
N GLY A 300 0.61 -1.64 16.24
CA GLY A 300 0.73 -2.24 14.93
C GLY A 300 2.11 -2.85 14.71
N THR A 301 2.28 -3.55 13.59
CA THR A 301 3.57 -4.15 13.21
C THR A 301 3.95 -3.69 11.82
N ILE A 302 5.16 -3.16 11.65
CA ILE A 302 5.67 -2.75 10.34
C ILE A 302 5.74 -3.99 9.44
N SER A 303 5.02 -3.93 8.32
CA SER A 303 4.86 -5.07 7.40
C SER A 303 5.62 -4.90 6.10
N ARG A 304 5.64 -3.69 5.54
CA ARG A 304 6.26 -3.42 4.24
C ARG A 304 6.55 -1.93 4.06
N ARG A 305 7.39 -1.63 3.08
CA ARG A 305 7.59 -0.27 2.56
C ARG A 305 7.07 -0.17 1.13
N ASP A 306 6.79 1.04 0.68
CA ASP A 306 6.50 1.30 -0.72
C ASP A 306 7.77 1.08 -1.57
N SER A 307 7.59 0.76 -2.84
CA SER A 307 8.69 0.66 -3.81
C SER A 307 9.12 2.03 -4.36
N ILE A 308 8.31 3.06 -4.13
CA ILE A 308 8.55 4.40 -4.63
C ILE A 308 9.16 5.27 -3.53
N VAL A 309 10.26 5.94 -3.86
CA VAL A 309 10.93 6.94 -3.03
C VAL A 309 10.36 8.31 -3.38
N ASN A 310 10.10 9.13 -2.37
CA ASN A 310 9.71 10.51 -2.59
C ASN A 310 10.92 11.31 -3.11
N PRO A 311 10.85 11.89 -4.32
CA PRO A 311 12.00 12.58 -4.92
C PRO A 311 12.38 13.88 -4.22
N GLN A 312 11.52 14.44 -3.37
CA GLN A 312 11.78 15.72 -2.68
C GLN A 312 12.68 15.57 -1.47
N ASP A 313 12.55 14.47 -0.71
CA ASP A 313 13.28 14.25 0.55
C ASP A 313 14.03 12.91 0.58
N GLY A 314 13.89 12.08 -0.45
CA GLY A 314 14.48 10.75 -0.53
C GLY A 314 13.87 9.74 0.45
N GLY A 315 12.86 10.15 1.22
CA GLY A 315 12.11 9.29 2.11
C GLY A 315 11.09 8.43 1.39
N GLY A 316 10.26 7.73 2.12
CA GLY A 316 9.24 6.90 1.51
C GLY A 316 8.16 6.46 2.48
N LYS A 317 7.12 5.88 1.91
CA LYS A 317 5.97 5.40 2.66
C LYS A 317 6.23 4.01 3.23
N VAL A 318 5.88 3.84 4.50
CA VAL A 318 5.92 2.58 5.23
C VAL A 318 4.51 2.23 5.68
N PHE A 319 4.23 0.94 5.73
CA PHE A 319 2.94 0.41 6.14
C PHE A 319 3.12 -0.48 7.38
N ALA A 320 2.26 -0.29 8.36
CA ALA A 320 2.16 -1.17 9.51
C ALA A 320 0.76 -1.76 9.61
N SER A 321 0.68 -3.07 9.77
CA SER A 321 -0.59 -3.80 9.95
C SER A 321 -1.12 -3.56 11.36
N LEU A 322 -2.40 -3.28 11.47
CA LEU A 322 -3.10 -3.14 12.74
C LEU A 322 -3.82 -4.45 13.11
N PRO A 323 -3.98 -4.75 14.39
CA PRO A 323 -4.72 -5.93 14.81
C PRO A 323 -6.19 -5.82 14.38
N SER A 324 -6.80 -6.96 14.04
CA SER A 324 -8.23 -7.03 13.78
C SER A 324 -9.03 -6.53 14.98
N PRO A 325 -10.04 -5.67 14.80
CA PRO A 325 -10.85 -5.21 15.91
C PRO A 325 -11.53 -6.40 16.57
N SER A 326 -11.15 -6.72 17.79
CA SER A 326 -11.94 -7.60 18.66
C SER A 326 -13.30 -6.93 18.87
N GLN A 327 -14.37 -7.69 18.95
CA GLN A 327 -15.82 -7.36 18.93
C GLN A 327 -16.30 -6.05 19.60
N ASN A 328 -15.42 -5.26 20.19
CA ASN A 328 -15.69 -3.94 20.75
C ASN A 328 -15.12 -2.86 19.82
N PHE A 329 -15.98 -2.06 19.27
CA PHE A 329 -15.78 -0.99 18.28
C PHE A 329 -14.84 0.18 18.67
N SER A 330 -13.81 -0.04 19.45
CA SER A 330 -12.80 0.99 19.73
C SER A 330 -11.65 0.98 18.72
N SER A 331 -11.95 0.64 17.48
CA SER A 331 -10.94 0.69 16.42
C SER A 331 -10.92 2.07 15.79
N ILE A 332 -9.71 2.50 15.48
CA ILE A 332 -9.48 3.69 14.67
C ILE A 332 -10.13 3.47 13.29
N PRO A 333 -11.08 4.30 12.86
CA PRO A 333 -11.78 4.08 11.60
C PRO A 333 -10.87 4.30 10.40
N PRO A 334 -11.12 3.62 9.27
CA PRO A 334 -10.47 3.95 8.01
C PRO A 334 -10.68 5.42 7.65
N GLY A 335 -9.62 6.09 7.20
CA GLY A 335 -9.61 7.53 6.93
C GLY A 335 -9.14 8.39 8.10
N ALA A 336 -8.96 7.83 9.29
CA ALA A 336 -8.43 8.57 10.44
C ALA A 336 -6.99 9.02 10.19
N PHE A 337 -6.71 10.29 10.52
CA PHE A 337 -5.36 10.83 10.58
C PHE A 337 -4.78 10.58 11.97
N VAL A 338 -3.59 9.99 12.04
CA VAL A 338 -3.00 9.47 13.27
C VAL A 338 -1.55 9.85 13.42
N LYS A 339 -1.07 9.91 14.66
CA LYS A 339 0.36 9.93 14.97
C LYS A 339 0.86 8.49 15.07
N VAL A 340 2.01 8.21 14.47
CA VAL A 340 2.66 6.90 14.51
C VAL A 340 4.02 7.07 15.15
N ARG A 341 4.21 6.43 16.31
CA ARG A 341 5.51 6.33 16.97
C ARG A 341 6.17 5.04 16.50
N TYR A 342 7.34 5.14 15.91
CA TYR A 342 8.02 4.00 15.28
C TYR A 342 9.51 4.00 15.63
N PRO A 343 10.14 2.82 15.77
CA PRO A 343 11.58 2.71 16.02
C PRO A 343 12.38 3.05 14.75
N ILE A 344 13.52 3.70 14.91
CA ILE A 344 14.41 3.99 13.79
C ILE A 344 15.54 2.97 13.61
N GLY A 345 15.61 1.97 14.47
CA GLY A 345 16.68 0.98 14.57
C GLY A 345 17.58 1.24 15.76
N THR A 346 18.54 0.35 15.99
CA THR A 346 19.50 0.46 17.09
C THR A 346 20.64 1.38 16.73
N LEU A 347 20.86 2.42 17.53
CA LEU A 347 22.07 3.24 17.49
C LEU A 347 23.11 2.61 18.40
N TYR A 348 24.25 2.25 17.82
CA TYR A 348 25.34 1.59 18.55
C TYR A 348 26.38 2.61 19.02
N ASN A 349 26.85 2.43 20.26
CA ASN A 349 27.94 3.20 20.82
C ASN A 349 27.72 4.72 20.74
N VAL A 350 26.55 5.20 21.19
CA VAL A 350 26.18 6.62 21.19
C VAL A 350 25.96 7.12 22.62
N VAL A 351 26.07 8.41 22.79
CA VAL A 351 25.82 9.13 24.04
C VAL A 351 24.47 9.81 23.94
N LYS A 352 23.57 9.59 24.91
CA LYS A 352 22.28 10.27 25.02
C LYS A 352 22.42 11.47 25.95
N LEU A 353 22.13 12.67 25.46
CA LEU A 353 22.12 13.93 26.20
C LEU A 353 20.78 14.65 26.04
N PRO A 354 20.38 15.49 27.00
CA PRO A 354 19.27 16.43 26.81
C PRO A 354 19.55 17.40 25.64
N GLU A 355 18.52 17.78 24.89
CA GLU A 355 18.65 18.73 23.78
C GLU A 355 19.26 20.08 24.22
N GLU A 356 19.02 20.48 25.47
CA GLU A 356 19.56 21.69 26.09
C GLU A 356 21.10 21.72 26.16
N ALA A 357 21.75 20.56 26.10
CA ALA A 357 23.21 20.45 26.12
C ALA A 357 23.89 20.94 24.83
N ILE A 358 23.10 21.09 23.74
CA ILE A 358 23.62 21.54 22.45
C ILE A 358 23.57 23.05 22.33
N TYR A 359 24.71 23.59 21.95
CA TYR A 359 24.91 25.00 21.61
C TYR A 359 25.12 25.16 20.08
N GLU A 360 25.26 26.42 19.65
CA GLU A 360 25.42 26.77 18.23
C GLU A 360 26.49 25.95 17.53
N GLY A 361 26.22 25.56 16.28
CA GLY A 361 27.18 24.86 15.43
C GLY A 361 27.45 23.40 15.84
N ASN A 362 26.46 22.68 16.40
CA ASN A 362 26.59 21.32 16.86
C ASN A 362 27.73 21.13 17.88
N SER A 363 27.80 21.99 18.89
CA SER A 363 28.80 21.95 19.90
C SER A 363 28.22 21.72 21.28
N VAL A 364 28.98 21.13 22.16
CA VAL A 364 28.72 20.99 23.61
C VAL A 364 29.86 21.62 24.39
N PHE A 365 29.61 21.94 25.66
CA PHE A 365 30.67 22.34 26.59
C PHE A 365 30.95 21.18 27.54
N ILE A 366 32.25 20.85 27.69
CA ILE A 366 32.72 19.92 28.71
C ILE A 366 33.48 20.68 29.79
N ILE A 367 33.48 20.15 31.02
CA ILE A 367 34.29 20.69 32.09
C ILE A 367 35.67 20.01 32.07
N LYS A 368 36.72 20.83 31.89
CA LYS A 368 38.11 20.36 32.02
C LYS A 368 38.88 21.32 32.89
N ASN A 369 39.48 20.82 33.95
CA ASN A 369 40.21 21.63 34.92
C ASN A 369 39.35 22.76 35.52
N GLY A 370 38.06 22.53 35.77
CA GLY A 370 37.12 23.53 36.28
C GLY A 370 36.72 24.63 35.28
N ARG A 371 37.00 24.49 33.98
CA ARG A 371 36.69 25.47 32.91
C ARG A 371 35.91 24.83 31.78
N ALA A 372 35.04 25.63 31.16
CA ALA A 372 34.29 25.24 29.96
C ALA A 372 35.23 25.10 28.76
N GLN A 373 35.18 23.96 28.10
CA GLN A 373 35.84 23.70 26.83
C GLN A 373 34.79 23.37 25.77
N LYS A 374 34.77 24.12 24.69
CA LYS A 374 33.86 23.87 23.56
C LYS A 374 34.33 22.65 22.78
N ARG A 375 33.41 21.70 22.50
CA ARG A 375 33.66 20.52 21.68
C ARG A 375 32.64 20.42 20.56
N LEU A 376 33.11 20.25 19.34
CA LEU A 376 32.24 19.91 18.21
C LEU A 376 31.85 18.43 18.32
N VAL A 377 30.58 18.14 18.13
CA VAL A 377 30.03 16.81 18.23
C VAL A 377 29.30 16.40 16.96
N SER A 378 29.26 15.12 16.70
CA SER A 378 28.51 14.55 15.58
C SER A 378 27.16 14.02 16.11
N ILE A 379 26.06 14.57 15.60
CA ILE A 379 24.72 14.19 15.98
C ILE A 379 24.29 13.03 15.07
N SER A 380 23.99 11.87 15.68
CA SER A 380 23.48 10.70 14.98
C SER A 380 21.96 10.75 14.83
N HIS A 381 21.25 11.21 15.88
CA HIS A 381 19.79 11.32 15.88
C HIS A 381 19.31 12.37 16.89
N LYS A 382 18.11 12.92 16.62
CA LYS A 382 17.38 13.82 17.53
C LYS A 382 15.98 13.27 17.75
N GLU A 383 15.56 13.21 19.01
CA GLU A 383 14.17 12.96 19.42
C GLU A 383 13.70 14.08 20.36
N PRO A 384 12.41 14.28 20.54
CA PRO A 384 11.92 15.33 21.45
C PRO A 384 12.54 15.23 22.85
N GLY A 385 13.30 16.28 23.25
CA GLY A 385 13.97 16.40 24.53
C GLY A 385 15.35 15.73 24.62
N TYR A 386 15.77 14.94 23.66
CA TYR A 386 17.07 14.24 23.68
C TYR A 386 17.77 14.21 22.34
N ILE A 387 19.09 14.13 22.41
CA ILE A 387 19.97 13.96 21.26
C ILE A 387 20.92 12.77 21.47
N TYR A 388 21.28 12.11 20.36
CA TYR A 388 22.20 10.99 20.34
C TYR A 388 23.45 11.37 19.55
N LEU A 389 24.61 11.29 20.20
CA LEU A 389 25.91 11.71 19.65
C LEU A 389 26.75 10.46 19.41
N ASN A 390 27.38 10.40 18.22
CA ASN A 390 28.28 9.29 17.85
C ASN A 390 29.76 9.69 17.75
N GLY A 391 30.09 10.97 18.05
CA GLY A 391 31.45 11.44 18.00
C GLY A 391 31.68 12.80 18.66
N GLY A 392 32.95 13.14 18.91
CA GLY A 392 33.36 14.42 19.52
C GLY A 392 33.55 14.37 21.03
N LEU A 393 33.12 13.29 21.70
CA LEU A 393 33.25 13.11 23.16
C LEU A 393 34.09 11.89 23.48
N SER A 394 34.73 11.91 24.64
CA SER A 394 35.49 10.80 25.20
C SER A 394 34.76 10.20 26.42
N LYS A 395 35.04 8.94 26.71
CA LYS A 395 34.49 8.29 27.89
C LYS A 395 34.90 9.05 29.16
N ASN A 396 33.93 9.31 30.04
CA ASN A 396 34.06 10.07 31.28
C ASN A 396 34.27 11.60 31.10
N ASP A 397 34.12 12.16 29.91
CA ASP A 397 33.96 13.63 29.79
C ASP A 397 32.70 14.06 30.58
N GLU A 398 32.77 15.20 31.25
CA GLU A 398 31.63 15.81 31.92
C GLU A 398 31.02 16.89 31.03
N VAL A 399 29.85 16.61 30.47
CA VAL A 399 29.13 17.50 29.57
C VAL A 399 28.17 18.38 30.38
N VAL A 400 28.18 19.67 30.11
CA VAL A 400 27.22 20.64 30.67
C VAL A 400 25.86 20.41 30.02
N ILE A 401 24.86 20.05 30.82
CA ILE A 401 23.49 19.77 30.36
C ILE A 401 22.49 20.89 30.69
N SER A 402 22.85 21.85 31.52
CA SER A 402 22.03 23.04 31.81
C SER A 402 22.38 24.17 30.85
N ARG A 403 21.37 24.86 30.30
CA ARG A 403 21.58 25.98 29.39
C ARG A 403 22.02 27.20 30.17
N LEU A 404 23.23 27.72 29.95
CA LEU A 404 23.77 28.91 30.54
C LEU A 404 23.91 30.01 29.47
N ALA A 405 23.19 31.13 29.64
CA ALA A 405 23.34 32.28 28.76
C ALA A 405 24.74 32.88 28.89
N GLY A 406 25.43 33.08 27.77
CA GLY A 406 26.77 33.64 27.76
C GLY A 406 27.92 32.70 28.12
N ILE A 407 27.68 31.40 28.15
CA ILE A 407 28.78 30.40 28.29
C ILE A 407 29.73 30.54 27.09
N GLY A 408 31.02 30.68 27.41
CA GLY A 408 32.10 30.74 26.41
C GLY A 408 33.25 29.83 26.80
N GLU A 409 34.17 29.62 25.87
CA GLU A 409 35.40 28.88 26.12
C GLU A 409 36.23 29.51 27.24
N GLY A 410 36.69 28.73 28.20
CA GLY A 410 37.49 29.21 29.33
C GLY A 410 36.71 29.67 30.56
N VAL A 411 35.39 29.83 30.49
CA VAL A 411 34.56 30.25 31.65
C VAL A 411 34.70 29.23 32.78
N LYS A 412 34.89 29.75 34.03
CA LYS A 412 35.04 28.93 35.23
C LYS A 412 33.68 28.33 35.62
N LEU A 413 33.61 27.01 35.66
CA LEU A 413 32.39 26.26 35.99
C LEU A 413 32.59 25.45 37.26
N ARG A 414 31.51 25.29 38.03
CA ARG A 414 31.43 24.33 39.13
C ARG A 414 30.25 23.39 38.93
N SER A 415 30.47 22.12 39.05
CA SER A 415 29.39 21.14 39.02
C SER A 415 28.49 21.29 40.27
N LYS A 416 27.17 21.21 40.10
CA LYS A 416 26.21 21.31 41.19
C LYS A 416 26.28 20.12 42.18
N TYR A 417 27.08 19.13 41.87
CA TYR A 417 27.25 17.89 42.67
C TYR A 417 28.64 17.75 43.32
N GLU A 418 29.44 18.80 43.28
CA GLU A 418 30.64 18.93 44.14
C GLU A 418 30.35 19.70 45.43
#